data_91173d7c6a7621982fc44c072ce19d2a
#
_entry.id   91173d7c6a7621982fc44c072ce19d2a
#
_cell.length_a   1.000
_cell.length_b   1.000
_cell.length_c   1.000
_cell.angle_alpha   90.00
_cell.angle_beta   90.00
_cell.angle_gamma   90.00
#
_symmetry.space_group_name_H-M   'P 1'
#
loop_
_entity.id
_entity.type
_entity.pdbx_description
1 polymer ?
#
loop_
_entity_poly.entity_id
_entity_poly.type
_entity_poly.pdbx_seq_one_letter_code
_entity_poly.pdbx_strand_id
1 'polypeptide(L)'
;MANRLFKVVGLAALVVFPAHSQNLSALDHAVAITTYLQFITEDDVEQRTKLDLLLAQKQASREDVIRDLSEDSFKIVKAEGAGLLSDALVDKAFADMCSRLNVAPADLMKSLEEKGIRLDALRKRLKSDVAREHLARKQSDGYKDQLDYPLIPKM
;
A
#
# COMPACT_ATOMS: atom_id res chain seq x y z
N MET A 1 -28.40 81.52 -13.50
CA MET A 1 -29.17 80.55 -14.29
C MET A 1 -28.38 79.26 -14.27
N ALA A 2 -28.72 78.37 -13.43
CA ALA A 2 -27.87 77.27 -13.06
C ALA A 2 -28.40 75.96 -13.66
N ASN A 3 -27.62 75.32 -14.48
CA ASN A 3 -27.90 73.97 -15.00
C ASN A 3 -27.25 72.95 -14.10
N ARG A 4 -28.04 72.17 -13.37
CA ARG A 4 -27.57 71.06 -12.54
C ARG A 4 -27.62 69.82 -13.37
N LEU A 5 -26.45 69.37 -13.77
CA LEU A 5 -26.24 68.00 -14.31
C LEU A 5 -26.13 67.02 -13.18
N PHE A 6 -27.11 66.16 -13.05
CA PHE A 6 -27.07 64.95 -12.19
C PHE A 6 -26.17 63.92 -12.84
N LYS A 7 -24.99 63.68 -12.24
CA LYS A 7 -24.16 62.53 -12.54
C LYS A 7 -24.67 61.38 -11.69
N VAL A 8 -25.30 60.39 -12.30
CA VAL A 8 -25.60 59.10 -11.71
C VAL A 8 -24.31 58.29 -11.73
N VAL A 9 -23.69 58.14 -10.57
CA VAL A 9 -22.54 57.24 -10.41
C VAL A 9 -23.13 55.85 -10.15
N GLY A 10 -23.08 55.02 -11.16
CA GLY A 10 -23.41 53.59 -11.03
C GLY A 10 -22.33 52.88 -10.22
N LEU A 11 -22.69 52.47 -8.98
CA LEU A 11 -21.84 51.62 -8.13
C LEU A 11 -21.97 50.18 -8.63
N ALA A 12 -21.03 49.76 -9.47
CA ALA A 12 -20.90 48.35 -9.83
C ALA A 12 -20.34 47.61 -8.61
N ALA A 13 -21.18 46.93 -7.87
CA ALA A 13 -20.79 46.01 -6.82
C ALA A 13 -20.11 44.79 -7.46
N LEU A 14 -18.79 44.77 -7.42
CA LEU A 14 -17.98 43.60 -7.76
C LEU A 14 -18.20 42.57 -6.68
N VAL A 15 -19.09 41.62 -6.94
CA VAL A 15 -19.25 40.42 -6.08
C VAL A 15 -18.04 39.56 -6.32
N VAL A 16 -17.03 39.72 -5.47
CA VAL A 16 -15.92 38.77 -5.37
C VAL A 16 -16.48 37.50 -4.72
N PHE A 17 -16.80 36.53 -5.55
CA PHE A 17 -17.00 35.17 -5.06
C PHE A 17 -15.65 34.69 -4.52
N PRO A 18 -15.54 34.35 -3.21
CA PRO A 18 -14.39 33.62 -2.76
C PRO A 18 -14.41 32.27 -3.50
N ALA A 19 -13.44 32.07 -4.35
CA ALA A 19 -13.13 30.73 -4.87
C ALA A 19 -12.91 29.85 -3.64
N HIS A 20 -13.94 29.11 -3.26
CA HIS A 20 -13.76 27.98 -2.37
C HIS A 20 -12.86 27.01 -3.11
N SER A 21 -11.58 27.10 -2.82
CA SER A 21 -10.65 26.01 -3.07
C SER A 21 -11.16 24.84 -2.26
N GLN A 22 -12.13 24.13 -2.82
CA GLN A 22 -12.58 22.89 -2.24
C GLN A 22 -11.35 21.99 -2.22
N ASN A 23 -10.95 21.65 -1.02
CA ASN A 23 -9.90 20.71 -0.71
C ASN A 23 -10.16 19.40 -1.46
N LEU A 24 -9.70 19.31 -2.70
CA LEU A 24 -9.60 18.07 -3.46
C LEU A 24 -8.58 17.11 -2.84
N SER A 25 -7.77 17.61 -1.88
CA SER A 25 -6.72 16.84 -1.23
C SER A 25 -7.22 15.62 -0.43
N ALA A 26 -8.48 15.59 -0.02
CA ALA A 26 -9.03 14.42 0.67
C ALA A 26 -9.28 13.23 -0.28
N LEU A 27 -9.53 13.50 -1.56
CA LEU A 27 -9.70 12.47 -2.59
C LEU A 27 -8.36 12.02 -3.18
N ASP A 28 -7.35 12.89 -3.15
CA ASP A 28 -6.00 12.57 -3.61
C ASP A 28 -5.26 11.56 -2.71
N HIS A 29 -5.76 11.32 -1.49
CA HIS A 29 -5.16 10.35 -0.56
C HIS A 29 -5.60 8.91 -0.80
N ALA A 30 -6.70 8.69 -1.50
CA ALA A 30 -7.20 7.36 -1.83
C ALA A 30 -6.90 7.05 -3.30
N VAL A 31 -5.92 6.19 -3.55
CA VAL A 31 -5.39 5.89 -4.88
C VAL A 31 -6.06 4.71 -5.54
N ALA A 32 -6.52 3.75 -4.74
CA ALA A 32 -7.23 2.57 -5.22
C ALA A 32 -8.11 1.98 -4.12
N ILE A 33 -9.22 1.43 -4.53
CA ILE A 33 -10.10 0.59 -3.68
C ILE A 33 -9.90 -0.83 -4.16
N THR A 34 -9.44 -1.70 -3.26
CA THR A 34 -9.37 -3.13 -3.57
C THR A 34 -10.73 -3.79 -3.32
N THR A 35 -10.98 -4.90 -3.99
CA THR A 35 -12.20 -5.70 -3.82
C THR A 35 -12.44 -6.15 -2.36
N TYR A 36 -11.40 -6.04 -1.52
CA TYR A 36 -11.42 -6.47 -0.12
C TYR A 36 -11.50 -5.31 0.87
N LEU A 37 -12.06 -4.16 0.47
CA LEU A 37 -12.29 -2.99 1.33
C LEU A 37 -11.00 -2.38 1.94
N GLN A 38 -9.86 -2.64 1.35
CA GLN A 38 -8.62 -1.95 1.74
C GLN A 38 -8.38 -0.77 0.81
N PHE A 39 -8.23 0.40 1.40
CA PHE A 39 -7.85 1.61 0.68
C PHE A 39 -6.33 1.68 0.60
N ILE A 40 -5.81 1.90 -0.60
CA ILE A 40 -4.41 2.24 -0.81
C ILE A 40 -4.35 3.77 -0.87
N THR A 41 -3.57 4.35 0.04
CA THR A 41 -3.37 5.80 0.14
C THR A 41 -2.13 6.24 -0.64
N GLU A 42 -2.01 7.54 -0.91
CA GLU A 42 -0.78 8.11 -1.47
C GLU A 42 0.42 7.84 -0.58
N ASP A 43 0.24 7.91 0.74
CA ASP A 43 1.28 7.58 1.68
C ASP A 43 1.75 6.11 1.57
N ASP A 44 0.83 5.15 1.40
CA ASP A 44 1.20 3.74 1.11
C ASP A 44 2.07 3.62 -0.14
N VAL A 45 1.71 4.34 -1.20
CA VAL A 45 2.46 4.36 -2.46
C VAL A 45 3.85 4.97 -2.26
N GLU A 46 3.94 6.10 -1.58
CA GLU A 46 5.21 6.76 -1.29
C GLU A 46 6.12 5.88 -0.43
N GLN A 47 5.60 5.32 0.66
CA GLN A 47 6.33 4.44 1.56
C GLN A 47 6.83 3.18 0.84
N ARG A 48 5.99 2.59 -0.01
CA ARG A 48 6.37 1.42 -0.81
C ARG A 48 7.44 1.76 -1.84
N THR A 49 7.32 2.89 -2.53
CA THR A 49 8.31 3.34 -3.51
C THR A 49 9.68 3.55 -2.86
N LYS A 50 9.74 4.22 -1.71
CA LYS A 50 10.98 4.41 -0.93
C LYS A 50 11.57 3.09 -0.48
N LEU A 51 10.74 2.17 -0.01
CA LEU A 51 11.14 0.85 0.47
C LEU A 51 11.72 -0.01 -0.67
N ASP A 52 11.06 -0.05 -1.83
CA ASP A 52 11.53 -0.81 -2.99
C ASP A 52 12.84 -0.24 -3.54
N LEU A 53 13.02 1.08 -3.52
CA LEU A 53 14.28 1.72 -3.87
C LEU A 53 15.40 1.35 -2.90
N LEU A 54 15.12 1.31 -1.60
CA LEU A 54 16.09 0.96 -0.57
C LEU A 54 16.53 -0.51 -0.64
N LEU A 55 15.56 -1.43 -0.77
CA LEU A 55 15.82 -2.87 -0.66
C LEU A 55 16.19 -3.53 -1.98
N ALA A 56 15.55 -3.13 -3.07
CA ALA A 56 15.70 -3.76 -4.38
C ALA A 56 16.41 -2.88 -5.41
N GLN A 57 16.71 -1.62 -5.07
CA GLN A 57 17.25 -0.60 -5.99
C GLN A 57 16.40 -0.47 -7.28
N LYS A 58 15.10 -0.79 -7.18
CA LYS A 58 14.17 -0.79 -8.28
C LYS A 58 13.29 0.44 -8.19
N GLN A 59 13.26 1.22 -9.26
CA GLN A 59 12.30 2.28 -9.45
C GLN A 59 11.13 1.72 -10.27
N ALA A 60 9.97 1.54 -9.60
CA ALA A 60 8.73 1.12 -10.25
C ALA A 60 7.88 2.34 -10.61
N SER A 61 7.00 2.21 -11.61
CA SER A 61 5.99 3.23 -11.88
C SER A 61 4.97 3.27 -10.74
N ARG A 62 4.28 4.41 -10.61
CA ARG A 62 3.21 4.57 -9.61
C ARG A 62 2.12 3.50 -9.78
N GLU A 63 1.74 3.22 -11.00
CA GLU A 63 0.73 2.23 -11.37
C GLU A 63 1.15 0.81 -10.98
N ASP A 64 2.43 0.48 -11.19
CA ASP A 64 2.98 -0.81 -10.76
C ASP A 64 2.97 -0.93 -9.24
N VAL A 65 3.34 0.13 -8.51
CA VAL A 65 3.30 0.14 -7.04
C VAL A 65 1.88 -0.06 -6.51
N ILE A 66 0.88 0.60 -7.10
CA ILE A 66 -0.53 0.43 -6.73
C ILE A 66 -0.99 -1.00 -6.98
N ARG A 67 -0.65 -1.57 -8.13
CA ARG A 67 -0.97 -2.96 -8.46
C ARG A 67 -0.34 -3.93 -7.46
N ASP A 68 0.95 -3.76 -7.16
CA ASP A 68 1.69 -4.58 -6.21
C ASP A 68 1.08 -4.49 -4.79
N LEU A 69 0.73 -3.29 -4.32
CA LEU A 69 0.06 -3.07 -3.04
C LEU A 69 -1.33 -3.74 -2.98
N SER A 70 -2.08 -3.70 -4.10
CA SER A 70 -3.38 -4.35 -4.20
C SER A 70 -3.24 -5.87 -4.13
N GLU A 71 -2.28 -6.45 -4.85
CA GLU A 71 -1.98 -7.88 -4.80
C GLU A 71 -1.50 -8.32 -3.42
N ASP A 72 -0.64 -7.54 -2.79
CA ASP A 72 -0.14 -7.80 -1.44
C ASP A 72 -1.28 -7.83 -0.42
N SER A 73 -2.19 -6.84 -0.50
CA SER A 73 -3.38 -6.80 0.35
C SER A 73 -4.28 -8.03 0.17
N PHE A 74 -4.50 -8.45 -1.07
CA PHE A 74 -5.26 -9.67 -1.37
C PHE A 74 -4.62 -10.92 -0.76
N LYS A 75 -3.31 -11.08 -0.91
CA LYS A 75 -2.56 -12.22 -0.36
C LYS A 75 -2.64 -12.25 1.17
N ILE A 76 -2.49 -11.09 1.82
CA ILE A 76 -2.61 -10.97 3.27
C ILE A 76 -3.99 -11.42 3.75
N VAL A 77 -5.08 -10.85 3.20
CA VAL A 77 -6.45 -11.20 3.58
C VAL A 77 -6.74 -12.68 3.37
N LYS A 78 -6.29 -13.24 2.24
CA LYS A 78 -6.46 -14.66 1.93
C LYS A 78 -5.71 -15.57 2.92
N ALA A 79 -4.47 -15.20 3.29
CA ALA A 79 -3.66 -15.98 4.23
C ALA A 79 -4.20 -15.88 5.66
N GLU A 80 -4.67 -14.70 6.09
CA GLU A 80 -5.33 -14.50 7.39
C GLU A 80 -6.61 -15.33 7.49
N GLY A 81 -7.47 -15.26 6.49
CA GLY A 81 -8.70 -16.06 6.44
C GLY A 81 -8.45 -17.57 6.42
N ALA A 82 -7.28 -18.02 5.97
CA ALA A 82 -6.87 -19.40 5.98
C ALA A 82 -6.09 -19.83 7.23
N GLY A 83 -5.86 -18.93 8.21
CA GLY A 83 -5.06 -19.18 9.41
C GLY A 83 -3.57 -19.39 9.14
N LEU A 84 -3.05 -18.90 8.02
CA LEU A 84 -1.67 -19.09 7.56
C LEU A 84 -0.72 -17.95 7.93
N LEU A 85 -1.22 -16.92 8.62
CA LEU A 85 -0.47 -15.72 8.92
C LEU A 85 -0.60 -15.38 10.41
N SER A 86 0.53 -15.02 11.02
CA SER A 86 0.59 -14.54 12.40
C SER A 86 1.71 -13.51 12.55
N ASP A 87 1.62 -12.66 13.58
CA ASP A 87 2.67 -11.67 13.87
C ASP A 87 4.02 -12.34 14.16
N ALA A 88 4.04 -13.50 14.82
CA ALA A 88 5.26 -14.25 15.08
C ALA A 88 5.99 -14.67 13.77
N LEU A 89 5.24 -15.01 12.72
CA LEU A 89 5.82 -15.31 11.40
C LEU A 89 6.41 -14.06 10.75
N VAL A 90 5.75 -12.92 10.92
CA VAL A 90 6.25 -11.63 10.41
C VAL A 90 7.51 -11.19 11.18
N ASP A 91 7.54 -11.36 12.49
CA ASP A 91 8.72 -11.06 13.32
C ASP A 91 9.90 -11.96 12.94
N LYS A 92 9.64 -13.26 12.70
CA LYS A 92 10.65 -14.17 12.17
C LYS A 92 11.17 -13.72 10.82
N ALA A 93 10.30 -13.36 9.89
CA ALA A 93 10.69 -12.87 8.57
C ALA A 93 11.55 -11.59 8.66
N PHE A 94 11.26 -10.70 9.61
CA PHE A 94 12.08 -9.52 9.88
C PHE A 94 13.47 -9.90 10.38
N ALA A 95 13.56 -10.83 11.36
CA ALA A 95 14.85 -11.31 11.88
C ALA A 95 15.66 -12.02 10.78
N ASP A 96 15.03 -12.88 9.98
CA ASP A 96 15.66 -13.57 8.85
C ASP A 96 16.18 -12.57 7.79
N MET A 97 15.44 -11.47 7.55
CA MET A 97 15.88 -10.41 6.65
C MET A 97 17.12 -9.69 7.20
N CYS A 98 17.12 -9.29 8.48
CA CYS A 98 18.28 -8.68 9.13
C CYS A 98 19.52 -9.58 9.03
N SER A 99 19.34 -10.88 9.26
CA SER A 99 20.42 -11.87 9.15
C SER A 99 20.98 -11.98 7.72
N ARG A 100 20.12 -12.00 6.71
CA ARG A 100 20.53 -12.05 5.30
C ARG A 100 21.27 -10.79 4.86
N LEU A 101 20.87 -9.63 5.38
CA LEU A 101 21.52 -8.35 5.10
C LEU A 101 22.78 -8.14 5.95
N ASN A 102 23.03 -9.02 6.92
CA ASN A 102 24.11 -8.90 7.89
C ASN A 102 24.09 -7.56 8.65
N VAL A 103 22.89 -7.12 9.05
CA VAL A 103 22.68 -5.88 9.82
C VAL A 103 21.94 -6.19 11.12
N ALA A 104 22.24 -5.42 12.17
CA ALA A 104 21.45 -5.52 13.40
C ALA A 104 20.05 -4.92 13.18
N PRO A 105 18.99 -5.46 13.83
CA PRO A 105 17.65 -4.92 13.74
C PRO A 105 17.56 -3.42 14.03
N ALA A 106 18.31 -2.93 15.03
CA ALA A 106 18.35 -1.52 15.39
C ALA A 106 18.95 -0.64 14.28
N ASP A 107 20.00 -1.13 13.60
CA ASP A 107 20.64 -0.40 12.51
C ASP A 107 19.74 -0.34 11.28
N LEU A 108 18.99 -1.41 10.99
CA LEU A 108 17.99 -1.41 9.93
C LEU A 108 16.87 -0.41 10.23
N MET A 109 16.33 -0.41 11.44
CA MET A 109 15.29 0.55 11.85
C MET A 109 15.78 1.99 11.72
N LYS A 110 17.00 2.28 12.16
CA LYS A 110 17.61 3.60 12.00
C LYS A 110 17.78 4.00 10.52
N SER A 111 18.23 3.07 9.68
CA SER A 111 18.36 3.31 8.23
C SER A 111 17.02 3.59 7.54
N LEU A 112 15.94 2.94 7.98
CA LEU A 112 14.58 3.22 7.51
C LEU A 112 14.15 4.64 7.90
N GLU A 113 14.33 5.00 9.18
CA GLU A 113 13.97 6.30 9.71
C GLU A 113 14.72 7.44 9.00
N GLU A 114 16.04 7.31 8.80
CA GLU A 114 16.87 8.28 8.07
C GLU A 114 16.38 8.52 6.63
N LYS A 115 15.71 7.54 6.03
CA LYS A 115 15.12 7.63 4.69
C LYS A 115 13.64 7.99 4.69
N GLY A 116 13.07 8.29 5.86
CA GLY A 116 11.65 8.59 6.02
C GLY A 116 10.75 7.41 5.66
N ILE A 117 11.21 6.18 5.90
CA ILE A 117 10.45 4.95 5.71
C ILE A 117 9.98 4.45 7.07
N ARG A 118 8.68 4.25 7.20
CA ARG A 118 8.12 3.72 8.44
C ARG A 118 8.33 2.21 8.55
N LEU A 119 8.56 1.75 9.78
CA LEU A 119 8.71 0.32 10.07
C LEU A 119 7.45 -0.49 9.71
N ASP A 120 6.25 0.10 9.86
CA ASP A 120 5.00 -0.56 9.50
C ASP A 120 4.90 -0.84 8.00
N ALA A 121 5.44 0.03 7.14
CA ALA A 121 5.51 -0.22 5.70
C ALA A 121 6.38 -1.44 5.38
N LEU A 122 7.53 -1.58 6.04
CA LEU A 122 8.36 -2.78 5.92
C LEU A 122 7.63 -4.02 6.46
N ARG A 123 7.00 -3.92 7.63
CA ARG A 123 6.24 -5.04 8.22
C ARG A 123 5.08 -5.49 7.30
N LYS A 124 4.36 -4.55 6.68
CA LYS A 124 3.30 -4.85 5.70
C LYS A 124 3.86 -5.60 4.49
N ARG A 125 5.04 -5.22 4.01
CA ARG A 125 5.73 -5.94 2.93
C ARG A 125 6.09 -7.36 3.35
N LEU A 126 6.74 -7.54 4.51
CA LEU A 126 7.10 -8.86 5.03
C LEU A 126 5.86 -9.74 5.27
N LYS A 127 4.76 -9.15 5.74
CA LYS A 127 3.47 -9.83 5.91
C LYS A 127 2.96 -10.39 4.59
N SER A 128 3.06 -9.64 3.50
CA SER A 128 2.71 -10.11 2.16
C SER A 128 3.64 -11.22 1.67
N ASP A 129 4.95 -11.11 1.91
CA ASP A 129 5.92 -12.12 1.52
C ASP A 129 5.67 -13.45 2.24
N VAL A 130 5.40 -13.42 3.56
CA VAL A 130 5.00 -14.57 4.36
C VAL A 130 3.69 -15.17 3.85
N ALA A 131 2.68 -14.32 3.60
CA ALA A 131 1.39 -14.76 3.07
C ALA A 131 1.55 -15.49 1.74
N ARG A 132 2.34 -14.95 0.81
CA ARG A 132 2.62 -15.56 -0.49
C ARG A 132 3.27 -16.93 -0.34
N GLU A 133 4.29 -17.04 0.51
CA GLU A 133 4.99 -18.29 0.73
C GLU A 133 4.07 -19.38 1.29
N HIS A 134 3.29 -19.07 2.32
CA HIS A 134 2.41 -20.03 2.97
C HIS A 134 1.22 -20.43 2.08
N LEU A 135 0.67 -19.50 1.30
CA LEU A 135 -0.36 -19.81 0.32
C LEU A 135 0.15 -20.74 -0.79
N ALA A 136 1.37 -20.49 -1.28
CA ALA A 136 1.99 -21.33 -2.29
C ALA A 136 2.26 -22.75 -1.75
N ARG A 137 2.76 -22.90 -0.52
CA ARG A 137 2.95 -24.22 0.13
C ARG A 137 1.64 -24.97 0.25
N LYS A 138 0.59 -24.32 0.79
CA LYS A 138 -0.74 -24.94 0.92
C LYS A 138 -1.28 -25.44 -0.42
N GLN A 139 -1.10 -24.65 -1.48
CA GLN A 139 -1.53 -25.05 -2.83
C GLN A 139 -0.74 -26.27 -3.34
N SER A 140 0.58 -26.29 -3.11
CA SER A 140 1.45 -27.40 -3.48
C SER A 140 1.09 -28.69 -2.74
N ASP A 141 0.82 -28.59 -1.44
CA ASP A 141 0.48 -29.75 -0.62
C ASP A 141 -0.91 -30.30 -1.01
N GLY A 142 -1.90 -29.45 -1.23
CA GLY A 142 -3.22 -29.88 -1.72
C GLY A 142 -3.19 -30.52 -3.12
N TYR A 143 -2.22 -30.15 -3.97
CA TYR A 143 -2.02 -30.82 -5.25
C TYR A 143 -1.39 -32.21 -5.09
N LYS A 144 -0.45 -32.40 -4.15
CA LYS A 144 0.14 -33.70 -3.84
C LYS A 144 -0.92 -34.65 -3.32
N ASP A 145 -1.77 -34.22 -2.39
CA ASP A 145 -2.85 -35.03 -1.84
C ASP A 145 -3.84 -35.50 -2.91
N GLN A 146 -4.05 -34.71 -3.97
CA GLN A 146 -4.88 -35.10 -5.10
C GLN A 146 -4.23 -36.15 -6.01
N LEU A 147 -2.90 -36.18 -6.09
CA LEU A 147 -2.17 -37.16 -6.89
C LEU A 147 -2.00 -38.50 -6.17
N ASP A 148 -2.04 -38.52 -4.83
CA ASP A 148 -1.98 -39.72 -4.02
C ASP A 148 -3.32 -40.45 -3.86
N TYR A 149 -4.40 -39.95 -4.46
CA TYR A 149 -5.64 -40.71 -4.56
C TYR A 149 -5.40 -41.95 -5.41
N PRO A 150 -5.64 -43.15 -4.87
CA PRO A 150 -5.44 -44.38 -5.62
C PRO A 150 -6.36 -44.33 -6.87
N LEU A 151 -5.72 -44.23 -8.02
CA LEU A 151 -6.41 -44.35 -9.30
C LEU A 151 -7.04 -45.72 -9.38
N ILE A 152 -8.37 -45.78 -9.21
CA ILE A 152 -9.32 -46.82 -9.66
C ILE A 152 -8.87 -48.27 -9.36
N PRO A 153 -9.64 -49.04 -8.62
CA PRO A 153 -9.39 -50.47 -8.49
C PRO A 153 -9.46 -51.05 -9.89
N LYS A 154 -8.38 -51.73 -10.31
CA LYS A 154 -8.39 -52.56 -11.53
C LYS A 154 -9.49 -53.59 -11.40
N MET A 155 -10.51 -53.53 -12.22
CA MET A 155 -11.45 -54.59 -12.43
C MET A 155 -10.76 -55.75 -13.12
#